data_f251e8f6d59865df5f61e28f5683fab1
#
_entry.id   f251e8f6d59865df5f61e28f5683fab1
#
_cell.length_a   1.000
_cell.length_b   1.000
_cell.length_c   1.000
_cell.angle_alpha   90.00
_cell.angle_beta   90.00
_cell.angle_gamma   90.00
#
_symmetry.space_group_name_H-M   'P 1'
#
loop_
_entity.id
_entity.type
_entity.pdbx_description
1 polymer ?
#
loop_
_entity_poly.entity_id
_entity_poly.type
_entity_poly.pdbx_seq_one_letter_code
_entity_poly.pdbx_strand_id
1 'polypeptide(L)'
;KTLLSFLKVKKISEKRLSDSLLYSSIGSGKRLRAFMLIETSKVFSSLEISNDTLIVATALELIHTYSLIHDDLPSMDNSFLRRGKKTSHMEFDEATAILLGDGLQSLAFEMISSSNLGFKDNTKLKIISDLSQSIGFNGMVGGQMMDLISEGRYNQFSPDEKYIMQTQKLKTGALIT
;
A
#
# COMPACT_ATOMS: atom_id res chain seq x y z
N LYS A 1 0.02 15.56 4.19
CA LYS A 1 -0.37 16.27 5.44
C LYS A 1 -1.05 15.30 6.40
N THR A 2 -2.10 14.58 6.00
CA THR A 2 -2.87 13.65 6.86
C THR A 2 -1.99 12.59 7.53
N LEU A 3 -1.10 11.91 6.78
CA LEU A 3 -0.14 10.96 7.37
C LEU A 3 0.75 11.64 8.42
N LEU A 4 1.30 12.81 8.13
CA LEU A 4 2.15 13.53 9.07
C LEU A 4 1.41 13.96 10.33
N SER A 5 0.14 14.40 10.22
CA SER A 5 -0.66 14.74 11.40
C SER A 5 -0.98 13.49 12.22
N PHE A 6 -1.28 12.37 11.59
CA PHE A 6 -1.49 11.10 12.29
C PHE A 6 -0.22 10.64 13.03
N LEU A 7 0.94 10.69 12.39
CA LEU A 7 2.22 10.29 12.97
C LEU A 7 2.71 11.22 14.08
N LYS A 8 2.32 12.51 14.09
CA LYS A 8 2.61 13.42 15.18
C LYS A 8 1.89 13.02 16.50
N VAL A 9 0.71 12.45 16.37
CA VAL A 9 -0.06 11.94 17.52
C VAL A 9 0.48 10.58 17.95
N LYS A 10 0.88 9.74 16.99
CA LYS A 10 1.45 8.42 17.23
C LYS A 10 2.97 8.49 17.31
N LYS A 11 3.50 8.46 18.52
CA LYS A 11 4.94 8.43 18.76
C LYS A 11 5.49 7.03 18.45
N ILE A 12 6.19 6.87 17.30
CA ILE A 12 6.98 5.67 17.04
C ILE A 12 8.24 5.73 17.89
N SER A 13 8.40 4.76 18.81
CA SER A 13 9.47 4.76 19.80
C SER A 13 10.84 4.43 19.20
N GLU A 14 10.87 3.59 18.16
CA GLU A 14 12.10 3.19 17.50
C GLU A 14 12.43 4.15 16.35
N LYS A 15 13.60 4.82 16.49
CA LYS A 15 14.01 5.92 15.60
C LYS A 15 14.24 5.45 14.16
N ARG A 16 14.89 4.30 13.95
CA ARG A 16 15.23 3.80 12.61
C ARG A 16 13.97 3.49 11.80
N LEU A 17 12.95 2.88 12.43
CA LEU A 17 11.65 2.64 11.78
C LEU A 17 10.92 3.95 11.50
N SER A 18 10.97 4.91 12.41
CA SER A 18 10.38 6.24 12.19
C SER A 18 11.03 6.96 11.01
N ASP A 19 12.36 6.96 10.93
CA ASP A 19 13.10 7.59 9.83
C ASP A 19 12.81 6.89 8.48
N SER A 20 12.80 5.55 8.47
CA SER A 20 12.50 4.77 7.26
C SER A 20 11.06 4.97 6.77
N LEU A 21 10.10 5.10 7.68
CA LEU A 21 8.71 5.40 7.36
C LEU A 21 8.58 6.78 6.69
N LEU A 22 9.20 7.80 7.25
CA LEU A 22 9.20 9.15 6.68
C LEU A 22 9.88 9.18 5.31
N TYR A 23 11.03 8.51 5.19
CA TYR A 23 11.77 8.40 3.94
C TYR A 23 10.93 7.80 2.81
N SER A 24 10.24 6.70 3.08
CA SER A 24 9.52 5.91 2.08
C SER A 24 8.11 6.41 1.80
N SER A 25 7.44 7.00 2.80
CA SER A 25 6.04 7.43 2.69
C SER A 25 5.88 8.89 2.30
N ILE A 26 6.92 9.73 2.49
CA ILE A 26 6.85 11.17 2.20
C ILE A 26 7.74 11.50 1.02
N GLY A 27 7.18 12.13 0.00
CA GLY A 27 7.95 12.57 -1.19
C GLY A 27 7.31 12.20 -2.52
N SER A 28 8.11 11.74 -3.46
CA SER A 28 7.77 11.57 -4.88
C SER A 28 6.81 10.42 -5.14
N GLY A 29 5.52 10.69 -5.19
CA GLY A 29 4.52 9.74 -5.67
C GLY A 29 3.35 10.48 -6.27
N LYS A 30 2.77 9.96 -7.37
CA LYS A 30 1.59 10.56 -8.03
C LYS A 30 0.32 10.45 -7.18
N ARG A 31 0.30 9.61 -6.13
CA ARG A 31 -0.83 9.39 -5.22
C ARG A 31 -2.15 9.09 -5.96
N LEU A 32 -2.07 8.33 -7.05
CA LEU A 32 -3.22 8.08 -7.92
C LEU A 32 -4.34 7.31 -7.21
N ARG A 33 -3.99 6.34 -6.34
CA ARG A 33 -4.99 5.57 -5.62
C ARG A 33 -5.77 6.43 -4.63
N ALA A 34 -5.06 7.22 -3.83
CA ALA A 34 -5.68 8.19 -2.93
C ALA A 34 -6.50 9.24 -3.71
N PHE A 35 -5.99 9.73 -4.83
CA PHE A 35 -6.70 10.67 -5.68
C PHE A 35 -8.01 10.07 -6.20
N MET A 36 -7.97 8.86 -6.77
CA MET A 36 -9.18 8.20 -7.27
C MET A 36 -10.21 7.99 -6.17
N LEU A 37 -9.81 7.52 -4.98
CA LEU A 37 -10.72 7.35 -3.85
C LEU A 37 -11.37 8.68 -3.45
N ILE A 38 -10.58 9.76 -3.36
CA ILE A 38 -11.07 11.09 -3.01
C ILE A 38 -12.06 11.61 -4.07
N GLU A 39 -11.72 11.52 -5.35
CA GLU A 39 -12.59 11.99 -6.43
C GLU A 39 -13.87 11.15 -6.52
N THR A 40 -13.78 9.83 -6.35
CA THR A 40 -14.97 8.96 -6.28
C THR A 40 -15.87 9.37 -5.11
N SER A 41 -15.29 9.64 -3.92
CA SER A 41 -16.09 10.06 -2.77
C SER A 41 -16.87 11.35 -3.01
N LYS A 42 -16.31 12.30 -3.78
CA LYS A 42 -17.00 13.55 -4.14
C LYS A 42 -18.23 13.33 -5.03
N VAL A 43 -18.22 12.27 -5.85
CA VAL A 43 -19.37 11.93 -6.69
C VAL A 43 -20.58 11.52 -5.85
N PHE A 44 -20.35 10.92 -4.68
CA PHE A 44 -21.40 10.40 -3.81
C PHE A 44 -21.68 11.27 -2.57
N SER A 45 -20.88 12.31 -2.34
CA SER A 45 -21.05 13.25 -1.24
C SER A 45 -21.11 14.69 -1.77
N SER A 46 -21.72 15.60 -1.02
CA SER A 46 -21.90 16.99 -1.39
C SER A 46 -20.61 17.82 -1.45
N LEU A 47 -19.64 17.40 -2.29
CA LEU A 47 -18.42 18.13 -2.67
C LEU A 47 -17.37 18.38 -1.56
N GLU A 48 -17.69 18.25 -0.28
CA GLU A 48 -16.72 18.41 0.80
C GLU A 48 -16.04 17.08 1.12
N ILE A 49 -14.70 17.10 1.11
CA ILE A 49 -13.88 15.93 1.46
C ILE A 49 -13.81 15.87 2.99
N SER A 50 -14.40 14.84 3.57
CA SER A 50 -14.28 14.60 5.01
C SER A 50 -12.85 14.21 5.41
N ASN A 51 -12.48 14.51 6.64
CA ASN A 51 -11.20 14.03 7.20
C ASN A 51 -11.13 12.50 7.22
N ASP A 52 -12.26 11.82 7.39
CA ASP A 52 -12.36 10.36 7.35
C ASP A 52 -11.99 9.80 5.97
N THR A 53 -12.49 10.42 4.90
CA THR A 53 -12.09 10.07 3.53
C THR A 53 -10.58 10.23 3.32
N LEU A 54 -9.97 11.29 3.85
CA LEU A 54 -8.53 11.51 3.76
C LEU A 54 -7.73 10.46 4.55
N ILE A 55 -8.24 9.99 5.68
CA ILE A 55 -7.63 8.92 6.48
C ILE A 55 -7.66 7.60 5.70
N VAL A 56 -8.80 7.22 5.13
CA VAL A 56 -8.91 5.99 4.31
C VAL A 56 -8.03 6.07 3.06
N ALA A 57 -8.01 7.23 2.38
CA ALA A 57 -7.14 7.45 1.23
C ALA A 57 -5.65 7.35 1.62
N THR A 58 -5.28 7.81 2.82
CA THR A 58 -3.92 7.68 3.35
C THR A 58 -3.59 6.22 3.65
N ALA A 59 -4.50 5.48 4.28
CA ALA A 59 -4.33 4.05 4.53
C ALA A 59 -4.11 3.25 3.23
N LEU A 60 -4.88 3.56 2.18
CA LEU A 60 -4.70 2.95 0.86
C LEU A 60 -3.31 3.23 0.26
N GLU A 61 -2.78 4.45 0.42
CA GLU A 61 -1.41 4.78 -0.03
C GLU A 61 -0.34 4.10 0.83
N LEU A 62 -0.58 3.85 2.13
CA LEU A 62 0.34 3.06 2.96
C LEU A 62 0.41 1.61 2.48
N ILE A 63 -0.74 1.01 2.16
CA ILE A 63 -0.82 -0.31 1.52
C ILE A 63 -0.01 -0.35 0.22
N HIS A 64 -0.18 0.63 -0.65
CA HIS A 64 0.60 0.71 -1.88
C HIS A 64 2.10 0.92 -1.60
N THR A 65 2.45 1.70 -0.57
CA THR A 65 3.85 1.96 -0.23
C THR A 65 4.53 0.70 0.28
N TYR A 66 3.89 -0.08 1.17
CA TYR A 66 4.48 -1.32 1.66
C TYR A 66 4.70 -2.31 0.50
N SER A 67 3.73 -2.43 -0.42
CA SER A 67 3.87 -3.35 -1.54
C SER A 67 5.08 -3.01 -2.42
N LEU A 68 5.35 -1.72 -2.65
CA LEU A 68 6.52 -1.27 -3.40
C LEU A 68 7.84 -1.52 -2.64
N ILE A 69 7.85 -1.35 -1.30
CA ILE A 69 9.03 -1.59 -0.49
C ILE A 69 9.42 -3.07 -0.53
N HIS A 70 8.42 -3.97 -0.40
CA HIS A 70 8.67 -5.40 -0.48
C HIS A 70 9.01 -5.85 -1.90
N ASP A 71 8.40 -5.26 -2.91
CA ASP A 71 8.68 -5.53 -4.32
C ASP A 71 10.14 -5.17 -4.69
N ASP A 72 10.69 -4.12 -4.08
CA ASP A 72 12.07 -3.68 -4.31
C ASP A 72 13.15 -4.58 -3.67
N LEU A 73 12.80 -5.47 -2.74
CA LEU A 73 13.76 -6.32 -2.01
C LEU A 73 14.58 -7.21 -2.96
N PRO A 74 15.81 -7.62 -2.56
CA PRO A 74 16.64 -8.54 -3.36
C PRO A 74 15.97 -9.87 -3.69
N SER A 75 15.08 -10.36 -2.83
CA SER A 75 14.28 -11.57 -3.06
C SER A 75 13.13 -11.38 -4.06
N MET A 76 12.84 -10.14 -4.43
CA MET A 76 11.78 -9.74 -5.35
C MET A 76 12.42 -9.14 -6.62
N ASP A 77 12.21 -7.85 -6.92
CA ASP A 77 12.72 -7.19 -8.12
C ASP A 77 14.19 -6.78 -8.01
N ASN A 78 14.78 -6.81 -6.81
CA ASN A 78 16.14 -6.35 -6.53
C ASN A 78 16.43 -4.94 -7.08
N SER A 79 15.51 -4.03 -6.85
CA SER A 79 15.57 -2.67 -7.40
C SER A 79 16.42 -1.76 -6.51
N PHE A 80 17.47 -1.16 -7.06
CA PHE A 80 18.34 -0.21 -6.33
C PHE A 80 17.72 1.17 -6.19
N LEU A 81 16.92 1.58 -7.16
CA LEU A 81 16.31 2.91 -7.23
C LEU A 81 14.81 2.82 -7.52
N ARG A 82 14.04 3.68 -6.86
CA ARG A 82 12.63 3.91 -7.15
C ARG A 82 12.35 5.41 -7.22
N ARG A 83 11.83 5.88 -8.35
CA ARG A 83 11.52 7.31 -8.59
C ARG A 83 12.72 8.23 -8.34
N GLY A 84 13.91 7.80 -8.74
CA GLY A 84 15.16 8.56 -8.60
C GLY A 84 15.78 8.59 -7.20
N LYS A 85 15.21 7.85 -6.22
CA LYS A 85 15.76 7.67 -4.88
C LYS A 85 16.19 6.23 -4.67
N LYS A 86 17.14 5.99 -3.79
CA LYS A 86 17.46 4.65 -3.32
C LYS A 86 16.21 3.98 -2.74
N THR A 87 16.07 2.68 -2.98
CA THR A 87 15.03 1.87 -2.35
C THR A 87 15.29 1.71 -0.86
N SER A 88 14.29 1.33 -0.08
CA SER A 88 14.39 1.28 1.39
C SER A 88 15.50 0.35 1.87
N HIS A 89 15.67 -0.81 1.21
CA HIS A 89 16.75 -1.74 1.57
C HIS A 89 18.15 -1.23 1.20
N MET A 90 18.26 -0.35 0.19
CA MET A 90 19.53 0.28 -0.20
C MET A 90 19.89 1.50 0.64
N GLU A 91 18.91 2.19 1.23
CA GLU A 91 19.14 3.34 2.10
C GLU A 91 19.37 2.91 3.56
N PHE A 92 18.68 1.90 4.01
CA PHE A 92 18.78 1.38 5.37
C PHE A 92 19.42 -0.01 5.38
N ASP A 93 18.62 -1.05 5.22
CA ASP A 93 18.96 -2.48 5.05
C ASP A 93 17.69 -3.30 4.76
N GLU A 94 17.87 -4.59 4.42
CA GLU A 94 16.75 -5.48 4.11
C GLU A 94 15.82 -5.72 5.30
N ALA A 95 16.36 -5.93 6.50
CA ALA A 95 15.55 -6.17 7.69
C ALA A 95 14.68 -4.94 8.02
N THR A 96 15.25 -3.74 7.91
CA THR A 96 14.50 -2.48 8.08
C THR A 96 13.41 -2.36 7.03
N ALA A 97 13.68 -2.70 5.77
CA ALA A 97 12.69 -2.63 4.70
C ALA A 97 11.54 -3.62 4.90
N ILE A 98 11.82 -4.86 5.32
CA ILE A 98 10.80 -5.87 5.66
C ILE A 98 9.90 -5.36 6.79
N LEU A 99 10.51 -4.99 7.94
CA LEU A 99 9.76 -4.50 9.10
C LEU A 99 8.98 -3.22 8.81
N LEU A 100 9.52 -2.34 7.96
CA LEU A 100 8.81 -1.15 7.51
C LEU A 100 7.56 -1.51 6.70
N GLY A 101 7.64 -2.45 5.78
CA GLY A 101 6.50 -2.92 5.00
C GLY A 101 5.41 -3.51 5.90
N ASP A 102 5.78 -4.39 6.82
CA ASP A 102 4.85 -4.99 7.80
C ASP A 102 4.18 -3.93 8.68
N GLY A 103 4.99 -2.96 9.15
CA GLY A 103 4.50 -1.83 9.94
C GLY A 103 3.54 -0.93 9.18
N LEU A 104 3.79 -0.66 7.90
CA LEU A 104 2.91 0.16 7.04
C LEU A 104 1.57 -0.53 6.77
N GLN A 105 1.58 -1.85 6.52
CA GLN A 105 0.36 -2.63 6.35
C GLN A 105 -0.48 -2.60 7.63
N SER A 106 0.14 -2.86 8.79
CA SER A 106 -0.53 -2.82 10.08
C SER A 106 -1.10 -1.43 10.39
N LEU A 107 -0.31 -0.37 10.12
CA LEU A 107 -0.71 1.02 10.32
C LEU A 107 -1.92 1.41 9.47
N ALA A 108 -2.02 0.92 8.25
CA ALA A 108 -3.17 1.18 7.38
C ALA A 108 -4.48 0.67 8.01
N PHE A 109 -4.48 -0.55 8.53
CA PHE A 109 -5.65 -1.11 9.20
C PHE A 109 -5.95 -0.42 10.54
N GLU A 110 -4.92 -0.07 11.30
CA GLU A 110 -5.07 0.72 12.53
C GLU A 110 -5.74 2.07 12.25
N MET A 111 -5.36 2.77 11.18
CA MET A 111 -5.98 4.04 10.80
C MET A 111 -7.47 3.88 10.50
N ILE A 112 -7.86 2.82 9.78
CA ILE A 112 -9.25 2.57 9.40
C ILE A 112 -10.10 2.12 10.62
N SER A 113 -9.52 1.34 11.52
CA SER A 113 -10.21 0.84 12.73
C SER A 113 -10.30 1.86 13.87
N SER A 114 -9.60 3.01 13.75
CA SER A 114 -9.54 4.02 14.79
C SER A 114 -10.93 4.50 15.23
N SER A 115 -11.11 4.67 16.55
CA SER A 115 -12.33 5.23 17.14
C SER A 115 -12.55 6.70 16.75
N ASN A 116 -11.49 7.41 16.36
CA ASN A 116 -11.55 8.80 15.91
C ASN A 116 -12.09 8.96 14.48
N LEU A 117 -12.32 7.84 13.76
CA LEU A 117 -12.95 7.86 12.45
C LEU A 117 -14.47 7.93 12.62
N GLY A 118 -15.12 8.94 12.03
CA GLY A 118 -16.55 9.22 12.19
C GLY A 118 -17.48 8.23 11.50
N PHE A 119 -16.95 7.25 10.75
CA PHE A 119 -17.76 6.18 10.13
C PHE A 119 -18.36 5.25 11.18
N LYS A 120 -19.56 4.75 10.88
CA LYS A 120 -20.17 3.65 11.68
C LYS A 120 -19.26 2.42 11.67
N ASP A 121 -19.28 1.66 12.74
CA ASP A 121 -18.40 0.48 12.88
C ASP A 121 -18.61 -0.56 11.76
N ASN A 122 -19.84 -0.78 11.31
CA ASN A 122 -20.11 -1.63 10.16
C ASN A 122 -19.45 -1.13 8.87
N THR A 123 -19.36 0.19 8.68
CA THR A 123 -18.67 0.77 7.53
C THR A 123 -17.16 0.55 7.63
N LYS A 124 -16.58 0.75 8.82
CA LYS A 124 -15.15 0.46 9.08
C LYS A 124 -14.84 -1.01 8.81
N LEU A 125 -15.65 -1.92 9.33
CA LEU A 125 -15.51 -3.36 9.11
C LEU A 125 -15.61 -3.73 7.62
N LYS A 126 -16.52 -3.11 6.89
CA LYS A 126 -16.65 -3.31 5.44
C LYS A 126 -15.40 -2.86 4.69
N ILE A 127 -14.89 -1.66 4.99
CA ILE A 127 -13.65 -1.13 4.38
C ILE A 127 -12.46 -2.05 4.70
N ILE A 128 -12.32 -2.50 5.95
CA ILE A 128 -11.26 -3.43 6.36
C ILE A 128 -11.37 -4.75 5.60
N SER A 129 -12.58 -5.30 5.49
CA SER A 129 -12.84 -6.55 4.77
C SER A 129 -12.47 -6.43 3.29
N ASP A 130 -12.97 -5.38 2.62
CA ASP A 130 -12.73 -5.17 1.19
C ASP A 130 -11.24 -4.95 0.91
N LEU A 131 -10.57 -4.13 1.74
CA LEU A 131 -9.13 -3.89 1.62
C LEU A 131 -8.34 -5.18 1.86
N SER A 132 -8.68 -5.97 2.88
CA SER A 132 -8.00 -7.23 3.19
C SER A 132 -8.11 -8.24 2.06
N GLN A 133 -9.30 -8.35 1.44
CA GLN A 133 -9.50 -9.21 0.27
C GLN A 133 -8.68 -8.74 -0.93
N SER A 134 -8.68 -7.41 -1.19
CA SER A 134 -7.99 -6.81 -2.32
C SER A 134 -6.47 -6.96 -2.25
N ILE A 135 -5.90 -7.00 -1.05
CA ILE A 135 -4.44 -7.18 -0.87
C ILE A 135 -4.03 -8.64 -0.62
N GLY A 136 -4.97 -9.52 -0.34
CA GLY A 136 -4.72 -10.91 0.07
C GLY A 136 -4.32 -11.85 -1.07
N PHE A 137 -4.45 -13.17 -0.80
CA PHE A 137 -4.05 -14.24 -1.74
C PHE A 137 -4.79 -14.20 -3.08
N ASN A 138 -6.06 -13.78 -3.08
CA ASN A 138 -6.87 -13.61 -4.29
C ASN A 138 -6.90 -12.16 -4.79
N GLY A 139 -5.94 -11.35 -4.38
CA GLY A 139 -5.74 -9.96 -4.75
C GLY A 139 -4.27 -9.66 -5.06
N MET A 140 -3.77 -8.55 -4.54
CA MET A 140 -2.44 -8.01 -4.86
C MET A 140 -1.31 -9.03 -4.61
N VAL A 141 -1.31 -9.75 -3.47
CA VAL A 141 -0.27 -10.74 -3.14
C VAL A 141 -0.30 -11.92 -4.12
N GLY A 142 -1.50 -12.42 -4.46
CA GLY A 142 -1.64 -13.47 -5.47
C GLY A 142 -1.17 -13.01 -6.86
N GLY A 143 -1.53 -11.78 -7.24
CA GLY A 143 -1.08 -11.17 -8.49
C GLY A 143 0.45 -10.98 -8.54
N GLN A 144 1.07 -10.62 -7.42
CA GLN A 144 2.53 -10.51 -7.31
C GLN A 144 3.22 -11.89 -7.48
N MET A 145 2.66 -12.94 -6.88
CA MET A 145 3.18 -14.30 -7.09
C MET A 145 3.06 -14.74 -8.55
N MET A 146 1.94 -14.43 -9.21
CA MET A 146 1.76 -14.73 -10.64
C MET A 146 2.79 -13.98 -11.50
N ASP A 147 3.12 -12.76 -11.14
CA ASP A 147 4.14 -11.96 -11.83
C ASP A 147 5.52 -12.60 -11.72
N LEU A 148 5.96 -12.98 -10.52
CA LEU A 148 7.21 -13.70 -10.28
C LEU A 148 7.28 -15.06 -11.03
N ILE A 149 6.16 -15.77 -11.15
CA ILE A 149 6.08 -17.00 -11.93
C ILE A 149 6.29 -16.68 -13.43
N SER A 150 5.70 -15.59 -13.93
CA SER A 150 5.83 -15.18 -15.32
C SER A 150 7.25 -14.76 -15.71
N GLU A 151 8.06 -14.33 -14.74
CA GLU A 151 9.48 -14.04 -14.90
C GLU A 151 10.36 -15.31 -15.03
N GLY A 152 9.76 -16.51 -14.94
CA GLY A 152 10.48 -17.79 -15.05
C GLY A 152 11.26 -18.20 -13.80
N ARG A 153 11.01 -17.59 -12.63
CA ARG A 153 11.77 -17.87 -11.39
C ARG A 153 11.61 -19.29 -10.86
N TYR A 154 10.46 -19.92 -11.12
CA TYR A 154 10.14 -21.24 -10.54
C TYR A 154 10.06 -22.34 -11.58
N ASN A 155 9.62 -22.03 -12.80
CA ASN A 155 9.43 -22.97 -13.89
C ASN A 155 9.67 -22.29 -15.23
N GLN A 156 9.99 -23.05 -16.28
CA GLN A 156 9.90 -22.55 -17.64
C GLN A 156 8.42 -22.39 -18.01
N PHE A 157 7.90 -21.19 -17.79
CA PHE A 157 6.51 -20.84 -18.04
C PHE A 157 6.45 -19.67 -19.03
N SER A 158 5.68 -19.83 -20.09
CA SER A 158 5.39 -18.75 -21.02
C SER A 158 3.93 -18.30 -20.80
N PRO A 159 3.70 -17.13 -20.20
CA PRO A 159 2.36 -16.67 -19.89
C PRO A 159 1.60 -16.35 -21.18
N ASP A 160 0.37 -16.84 -21.30
CA ASP A 160 -0.57 -16.40 -22.33
C ASP A 160 -1.22 -15.05 -21.94
N GLU A 161 -1.95 -14.46 -22.90
CA GLU A 161 -2.64 -13.20 -22.70
C GLU A 161 -3.61 -13.24 -21.48
N LYS A 162 -4.34 -14.33 -21.32
CA LYS A 162 -5.29 -14.52 -20.22
C LYS A 162 -4.57 -14.48 -18.86
N TYR A 163 -3.42 -15.13 -18.76
CA TYR A 163 -2.60 -15.12 -17.56
C TYR A 163 -2.09 -13.71 -17.23
N ILE A 164 -1.60 -12.99 -18.24
CA ILE A 164 -1.12 -11.60 -18.07
C ILE A 164 -2.25 -10.69 -17.61
N MET A 165 -3.43 -10.78 -18.25
CA MET A 165 -4.61 -10.01 -17.85
C MET A 165 -5.02 -10.31 -16.41
N GLN A 166 -5.01 -11.58 -16.00
CA GLN A 166 -5.34 -11.97 -14.64
C GLN A 166 -4.31 -11.44 -13.64
N THR A 167 -3.02 -11.51 -13.97
CA THR A 167 -1.94 -10.94 -13.14
C THR A 167 -2.16 -9.44 -12.92
N GLN A 168 -2.40 -8.68 -13.98
CA GLN A 168 -2.65 -7.23 -13.89
C GLN A 168 -3.92 -6.91 -13.09
N LYS A 169 -4.98 -7.68 -13.29
CA LYS A 169 -6.23 -7.53 -12.55
C LYS A 169 -6.01 -7.71 -11.04
N LEU A 170 -5.25 -8.73 -10.64
CA LEU A 170 -4.98 -9.01 -9.24
C LEU A 170 -3.91 -8.08 -8.65
N LYS A 171 -2.73 -7.97 -9.29
CA LYS A 171 -1.60 -7.18 -8.78
C LYS A 171 -1.94 -5.69 -8.67
N THR A 172 -2.71 -5.16 -9.62
CA THR A 172 -2.99 -3.71 -9.71
C THR A 172 -4.48 -3.38 -9.58
N GLY A 173 -5.32 -4.10 -10.31
CA GLY A 173 -6.76 -3.81 -10.42
C GLY A 173 -7.48 -3.94 -9.09
N ALA A 174 -7.19 -4.96 -8.30
CA ALA A 174 -7.89 -5.26 -7.05
C ALA A 174 -7.89 -4.12 -6.02
N LEU A 175 -6.92 -3.22 -6.07
CA LEU A 175 -6.85 -2.02 -5.21
C LEU A 175 -7.50 -0.77 -5.84
N ILE A 176 -8.08 -0.89 -7.04
CA ILE A 176 -8.66 0.22 -7.79
C ILE A 176 -10.18 0.03 -7.95
N THR A 177 -10.62 -1.21 -8.04
CA THR A 177 -12.03 -1.60 -8.22
C THR A 177 -12.71 -1.91 -6.90
#